data_5b2cc5353198f4182609abe820db73e5
#
_entry.id   5b2cc5353198f4182609abe820db73e5
#
_cell.length_a   1.000
_cell.length_b   1.000
_cell.length_c   1.000
_cell.angle_alpha   90.00
_cell.angle_beta   90.00
_cell.angle_gamma   90.00
#
_symmetry.space_group_name_H-M   'P 1'
#
loop_
_entity.id
_entity.type
_entity.pdbx_description
1 polymer ?
#
loop_
_entity_poly.entity_id
_entity_poly.type
_entity_poly.pdbx_seq_one_letter_code
_entity_poly.pdbx_strand_id
1 'polypeptide(L)'
;MIGVEPDIAQLVADTLGLKLRLEPTSWENLFRSVDSGQYDIGFSNITVTEERKDKYDFANYRVDTIAFEVRKDSAIQVRQPKDIAGRKVAVGSGTNQEQILLRWDVQNKAAGLPPVQFQYYTNTADYYLALQSGRVDIYVGPNPTAAYHSAVSGDTKIVGQVSGGGEIAAQIAGMTKKGSGLVQPVADALNELIKNGKYAEVLARWNLANEAVPASVVNP
;
A
#
# COMPACT_ATOMS: atom_id res chain seq x y z
N MET A 1 -13.54 -9.94 6.30
CA MET A 1 -12.41 -9.05 6.00
C MET A 1 -12.96 -7.63 6.02
N ILE A 2 -12.25 -6.66 6.57
CA ILE A 2 -12.66 -5.25 6.65
C ILE A 2 -11.54 -4.37 6.11
N GLY A 3 -11.85 -3.23 5.51
CA GLY A 3 -10.87 -2.28 4.98
C GLY A 3 -11.33 -1.65 3.66
N VAL A 4 -10.58 -0.65 3.21
CA VAL A 4 -10.85 0.03 1.94
C VAL A 4 -10.80 -0.93 0.74
N GLU A 5 -9.85 -1.86 0.73
CA GLU A 5 -9.66 -2.81 -0.37
C GLU A 5 -10.85 -3.77 -0.54
N PRO A 6 -11.33 -4.45 0.53
CA PRO A 6 -12.56 -5.23 0.45
C PRO A 6 -13.80 -4.44 0.03
N ASP A 7 -13.94 -3.20 0.53
CA ASP A 7 -15.09 -2.35 0.19
C ASP A 7 -15.07 -1.95 -1.30
N ILE A 8 -13.91 -1.56 -1.84
CA ILE A 8 -13.75 -1.25 -3.27
C ILE A 8 -14.00 -2.51 -4.12
N ALA A 9 -13.43 -3.66 -3.73
CA ALA A 9 -13.63 -4.91 -4.46
C ALA A 9 -15.12 -5.32 -4.51
N GLN A 10 -15.87 -5.13 -3.41
CA GLN A 10 -17.31 -5.39 -3.37
C GLN A 10 -18.08 -4.48 -4.33
N LEU A 11 -17.78 -3.17 -4.30
CA LEU A 11 -18.44 -2.23 -5.21
C LEU A 11 -18.16 -2.53 -6.69
N VAL A 12 -16.93 -2.91 -7.01
CA VAL A 12 -16.56 -3.33 -8.39
C VAL A 12 -17.35 -4.56 -8.80
N ALA A 13 -17.38 -5.59 -7.95
CA ALA A 13 -18.13 -6.82 -8.24
C ALA A 13 -19.63 -6.54 -8.41
N ASP A 14 -20.24 -5.74 -7.53
CA ASP A 14 -21.66 -5.36 -7.62
C ASP A 14 -21.95 -4.59 -8.93
N THR A 15 -21.08 -3.67 -9.32
CA THR A 15 -21.22 -2.90 -10.57
C THR A 15 -21.13 -3.78 -11.81
N LEU A 16 -20.30 -4.83 -11.76
CA LEU A 16 -20.17 -5.81 -12.82
C LEU A 16 -21.27 -6.91 -12.79
N GLY A 17 -22.17 -6.90 -11.80
CA GLY A 17 -23.18 -7.94 -11.62
C GLY A 17 -22.60 -9.30 -11.22
N LEU A 18 -21.42 -9.30 -10.56
CA LEU A 18 -20.68 -10.49 -10.14
C LEU A 18 -20.83 -10.73 -8.64
N LYS A 19 -20.72 -11.99 -8.24
CA LYS A 19 -20.61 -12.37 -6.83
C LYS A 19 -19.15 -12.34 -6.39
N LEU A 20 -18.82 -11.45 -5.45
CA LEU A 20 -17.47 -11.37 -4.89
C LEU A 20 -17.13 -12.60 -4.05
N ARG A 21 -15.95 -13.15 -4.26
CA ARG A 21 -15.30 -14.14 -3.41
C ARG A 21 -13.96 -13.60 -2.94
N LEU A 22 -13.86 -13.24 -1.66
CA LEU A 22 -12.62 -12.75 -1.05
C LEU A 22 -11.80 -13.90 -0.48
N GLU A 23 -10.56 -14.01 -0.92
CA GLU A 23 -9.59 -15.00 -0.48
C GLU A 23 -8.38 -14.31 0.15
N PRO A 24 -8.21 -14.38 1.49
CA PRO A 24 -7.02 -13.83 2.13
C PRO A 24 -5.78 -14.61 1.72
N THR A 25 -4.71 -13.88 1.42
CA THR A 25 -3.42 -14.48 1.05
C THR A 25 -2.25 -13.63 1.52
N SER A 26 -1.04 -14.20 1.54
CA SER A 26 0.17 -13.43 1.80
C SER A 26 0.56 -12.61 0.58
N TRP A 27 1.34 -11.53 0.82
CA TRP A 27 1.87 -10.69 -0.27
C TRP A 27 2.60 -11.49 -1.34
N GLU A 28 3.46 -12.42 -0.94
CA GLU A 28 4.24 -13.27 -1.87
C GLU A 28 3.36 -14.19 -2.72
N ASN A 29 2.29 -14.75 -2.14
CA ASN A 29 1.40 -15.67 -2.83
C ASN A 29 0.41 -14.94 -3.74
N LEU A 30 0.06 -13.69 -3.46
CA LEU A 30 -0.89 -12.91 -4.24
C LEU A 30 -0.52 -12.89 -5.73
N PHE A 31 0.71 -12.53 -6.04
CA PHE A 31 1.20 -12.44 -7.42
C PHE A 31 1.16 -13.79 -8.14
N ARG A 32 1.61 -14.86 -7.46
CA ARG A 32 1.58 -16.22 -8.01
C ARG A 32 0.16 -16.70 -8.28
N SER A 33 -0.78 -16.37 -7.40
CA SER A 33 -2.18 -16.79 -7.52
C SER A 33 -2.91 -16.07 -8.65
N VAL A 34 -2.61 -14.78 -8.90
CA VAL A 34 -3.11 -14.06 -10.08
C VAL A 34 -2.47 -14.59 -11.36
N ASP A 35 -1.17 -14.87 -11.35
CA ASP A 35 -0.43 -15.36 -12.50
C ASP A 35 -0.91 -16.76 -12.95
N SER A 36 -1.17 -17.64 -11.98
CA SER A 36 -1.71 -18.99 -12.23
C SER A 36 -3.19 -19.01 -12.61
N GLY A 37 -3.92 -17.89 -12.45
CA GLY A 37 -5.36 -17.82 -12.65
C GLY A 37 -6.18 -18.41 -11.49
N GLN A 38 -5.56 -18.65 -10.34
CA GLN A 38 -6.27 -19.04 -9.11
C GLN A 38 -7.13 -17.88 -8.59
N TYR A 39 -6.65 -16.65 -8.73
CA TYR A 39 -7.37 -15.41 -8.48
C TYR A 39 -7.54 -14.62 -9.77
N ASP A 40 -8.73 -14.08 -9.98
CA ASP A 40 -9.03 -13.24 -11.14
C ASP A 40 -8.38 -11.85 -11.01
N ILE A 41 -8.33 -11.32 -9.79
CA ILE A 41 -7.84 -9.98 -9.48
C ILE A 41 -7.25 -9.91 -8.07
N GLY A 42 -6.22 -9.10 -7.90
CA GLY A 42 -5.63 -8.74 -6.62
C GLY A 42 -6.01 -7.32 -6.21
N PHE A 43 -6.63 -7.17 -5.02
CA PHE A 43 -6.82 -5.90 -4.32
C PHE A 43 -6.08 -5.95 -2.98
N SER A 44 -4.91 -5.34 -2.89
CA SER A 44 -4.05 -5.41 -1.68
C SER A 44 -3.03 -4.27 -1.63
N ASN A 45 -3.47 -3.04 -1.79
CA ASN A 45 -2.59 -1.87 -1.85
C ASN A 45 -1.40 -2.07 -2.81
N ILE A 46 -1.69 -2.55 -4.03
CA ILE A 46 -0.66 -2.89 -5.01
C ILE A 46 -0.26 -1.63 -5.76
N THR A 47 0.96 -1.17 -5.53
CA THR A 47 1.55 -0.05 -6.26
C THR A 47 1.83 -0.45 -7.70
N VAL A 48 1.41 0.36 -8.64
CA VAL A 48 1.77 0.22 -10.06
C VAL A 48 3.24 0.60 -10.24
N THR A 49 4.02 -0.28 -10.84
CA THR A 49 5.43 -0.06 -11.21
C THR A 49 5.69 -0.57 -12.62
N GLU A 50 6.67 -0.01 -13.32
CA GLU A 50 7.02 -0.45 -14.69
C GLU A 50 7.37 -1.95 -14.71
N GLU A 51 8.15 -2.43 -13.74
CA GLU A 51 8.50 -3.85 -13.63
C GLU A 51 7.25 -4.75 -13.53
N ARG A 52 6.24 -4.31 -12.76
CA ARG A 52 5.00 -5.09 -12.60
C ARG A 52 4.12 -5.05 -13.84
N LYS A 53 4.13 -3.95 -14.59
CA LYS A 53 3.40 -3.83 -15.88
C LYS A 53 3.90 -4.81 -16.95
N ASP A 54 5.10 -5.33 -16.81
CA ASP A 54 5.59 -6.39 -17.72
C ASP A 54 4.78 -7.67 -17.63
N LYS A 55 4.20 -7.96 -16.45
CA LYS A 55 3.52 -9.24 -16.14
C LYS A 55 2.03 -9.11 -15.84
N TYR A 56 1.57 -7.93 -15.46
CA TYR A 56 0.21 -7.68 -14.98
C TYR A 56 -0.40 -6.46 -15.65
N ASP A 57 -1.74 -6.42 -15.69
CA ASP A 57 -2.50 -5.23 -16.03
C ASP A 57 -3.14 -4.64 -14.80
N PHE A 58 -3.26 -3.32 -14.75
CA PHE A 58 -3.64 -2.54 -13.58
C PHE A 58 -4.79 -1.58 -13.89
N ALA A 59 -5.80 -1.53 -13.01
CA ALA A 59 -6.82 -0.48 -12.99
C ALA A 59 -6.66 0.31 -11.68
N ASN A 60 -6.19 1.56 -11.76
CA ASN A 60 -5.92 2.35 -10.58
C ASN A 60 -7.20 2.82 -9.89
N TYR A 61 -7.14 2.94 -8.56
CA TYR A 61 -8.25 3.45 -7.76
C TYR A 61 -7.82 4.34 -6.59
N ARG A 62 -6.53 4.56 -6.38
CA ARG A 62 -6.02 5.44 -5.30
C ARG A 62 -4.61 5.93 -5.61
N VAL A 63 -4.25 7.10 -5.09
CA VAL A 63 -2.85 7.52 -5.00
C VAL A 63 -2.16 6.70 -3.91
N ASP A 64 -0.91 6.29 -4.14
CA ASP A 64 -0.12 5.54 -3.16
C ASP A 64 0.60 6.48 -2.19
N THR A 65 0.27 6.36 -0.92
CA THR A 65 0.95 7.05 0.18
C THR A 65 1.51 6.03 1.17
N ILE A 66 2.79 6.18 1.48
CA ILE A 66 3.51 5.39 2.48
C ILE A 66 3.59 6.20 3.78
N ALA A 67 3.33 5.54 4.90
CA ALA A 67 3.41 6.14 6.22
C ALA A 67 4.59 5.57 7.03
N PHE A 68 5.20 6.46 7.81
CA PHE A 68 6.16 6.12 8.86
C PHE A 68 5.45 6.16 10.20
N GLU A 69 5.32 5.03 10.84
CA GLU A 69 4.61 4.87 12.11
C GLU A 69 5.59 4.53 13.23
N VAL A 70 5.42 5.17 14.38
CA VAL A 70 6.24 5.00 15.58
C VAL A 70 5.37 4.84 16.81
N ARG A 71 5.94 4.39 17.92
CA ARG A 71 5.23 4.43 19.20
C ARG A 71 4.79 5.85 19.56
N LYS A 72 3.69 5.98 20.25
CA LYS A 72 3.06 7.27 20.59
C LYS A 72 3.99 8.19 21.38
N ASP A 73 4.81 7.63 22.26
CA ASP A 73 5.78 8.34 23.12
C ASP A 73 7.08 8.72 22.39
N SER A 74 7.30 8.20 21.17
CA SER A 74 8.51 8.47 20.38
C SER A 74 8.63 9.94 19.96
N ALA A 75 9.82 10.50 20.05
CA ALA A 75 10.14 11.84 19.54
C ALA A 75 10.59 11.85 18.06
N ILE A 76 10.66 10.68 17.40
CA ILE A 76 11.10 10.55 16.02
C ILE A 76 10.14 11.30 15.12
N GLN A 77 10.70 12.03 14.14
CA GLN A 77 10.01 12.62 12.99
C GLN A 77 10.72 12.15 11.71
N VAL A 78 9.97 11.88 10.66
CA VAL A 78 10.54 11.44 9.38
C VAL A 78 10.04 12.35 8.27
N ARG A 79 10.95 13.14 7.69
CA ARG A 79 10.67 14.08 6.60
C ARG A 79 11.61 13.88 5.41
N GLN A 80 12.76 13.25 5.65
CA GLN A 80 13.85 13.13 4.68
C GLN A 80 14.75 11.92 5.05
N PRO A 81 15.59 11.44 4.12
CA PRO A 81 16.40 10.25 4.31
C PRO A 81 17.24 10.20 5.59
N LYS A 82 17.85 11.31 5.99
CA LYS A 82 18.70 11.35 7.19
C LYS A 82 17.95 11.03 8.50
N ASP A 83 16.64 11.21 8.52
CA ASP A 83 15.84 11.03 9.73
C ASP A 83 15.70 9.55 10.14
N ILE A 84 15.95 8.63 9.20
CA ILE A 84 15.99 7.18 9.45
C ILE A 84 17.41 6.60 9.57
N ALA A 85 18.45 7.43 9.45
CA ALA A 85 19.82 6.96 9.55
C ALA A 85 20.10 6.32 10.91
N GLY A 86 20.69 5.11 10.93
CA GLY A 86 21.01 4.34 12.13
C GLY A 86 19.80 3.76 12.86
N ARG A 87 18.57 3.99 12.40
CA ARG A 87 17.33 3.48 13.01
C ARG A 87 17.06 2.03 12.63
N LYS A 88 16.36 1.33 13.51
CA LYS A 88 15.79 0.00 13.24
C LYS A 88 14.43 0.17 12.60
N VAL A 89 14.32 -0.20 11.33
CA VAL A 89 13.12 0.02 10.51
C VAL A 89 12.50 -1.31 10.09
N ALA A 90 11.24 -1.52 10.46
CA ALA A 90 10.45 -2.66 10.00
C ALA A 90 9.81 -2.35 8.65
N VAL A 91 9.95 -3.27 7.69
CA VAL A 91 9.40 -3.17 6.33
C VAL A 91 9.18 -4.55 5.72
N GLY A 92 8.26 -4.67 4.78
CA GLY A 92 8.03 -5.88 3.99
C GLY A 92 9.05 -6.02 2.86
N SER A 93 9.58 -7.22 2.66
CA SER A 93 10.47 -7.52 1.54
C SER A 93 9.72 -7.54 0.20
N GLY A 94 10.36 -7.10 -0.89
CA GLY A 94 9.78 -7.06 -2.24
C GLY A 94 8.71 -5.98 -2.42
N THR A 95 8.66 -5.00 -1.52
CA THR A 95 7.70 -3.87 -1.59
C THR A 95 8.35 -2.62 -2.18
N ASN A 96 7.51 -1.70 -2.70
CA ASN A 96 7.98 -0.38 -3.11
C ASN A 96 8.50 0.45 -1.90
N GLN A 97 7.95 0.23 -0.70
CA GLN A 97 8.43 0.82 0.55
C GLN A 97 9.89 0.45 0.79
N GLU A 98 10.22 -0.83 0.69
CA GLU A 98 11.61 -1.30 0.81
C GLU A 98 12.52 -0.60 -0.21
N GLN A 99 12.11 -0.53 -1.48
CA GLN A 99 12.91 0.10 -2.53
C GLN A 99 13.19 1.59 -2.26
N ILE A 100 12.23 2.33 -1.72
CA ILE A 100 12.40 3.72 -1.31
C ILE A 100 13.41 3.81 -0.16
N LEU A 101 13.25 2.99 0.87
CA LEU A 101 14.13 2.98 2.02
C LEU A 101 15.55 2.57 1.68
N LEU A 102 15.75 1.62 0.77
CA LEU A 102 17.07 1.24 0.27
C LEU A 102 17.75 2.40 -0.46
N ARG A 103 17.00 3.14 -1.30
CA ARG A 103 17.55 4.37 -1.93
C ARG A 103 17.92 5.43 -0.89
N TRP A 104 17.10 5.62 0.14
CA TRP A 104 17.39 6.52 1.24
C TRP A 104 18.64 6.10 2.03
N ASP A 105 18.83 4.80 2.26
CA ASP A 105 20.01 4.27 2.93
C ASP A 105 21.29 4.49 2.12
N VAL A 106 21.23 4.36 0.80
CA VAL A 106 22.34 4.69 -0.11
C VAL A 106 22.72 6.18 0.01
N GLN A 107 21.73 7.08 0.02
CA GLN A 107 21.97 8.52 0.22
C GLN A 107 22.59 8.82 1.59
N ASN A 108 22.09 8.18 2.64
CA ASN A 108 22.63 8.34 3.99
C ASN A 108 24.09 7.90 4.08
N LYS A 109 24.41 6.73 3.52
CA LYS A 109 25.79 6.23 3.46
C LYS A 109 26.74 7.15 2.69
N ALA A 110 26.27 7.67 1.55
CA ALA A 110 27.03 8.64 0.76
C ALA A 110 27.29 9.95 1.52
N ALA A 111 26.39 10.32 2.44
CA ALA A 111 26.53 11.47 3.33
C ALA A 111 27.32 11.16 4.62
N GLY A 112 27.91 9.96 4.77
CA GLY A 112 28.66 9.55 5.96
C GLY A 112 27.78 9.25 7.18
N LEU A 113 26.48 9.07 7.01
CA LEU A 113 25.55 8.75 8.09
C LEU A 113 25.48 7.24 8.36
N PRO A 114 25.12 6.82 9.59
CA PRO A 114 24.97 5.40 9.92
C PRO A 114 23.92 4.71 9.02
N PRO A 115 24.17 3.45 8.61
CA PRO A 115 23.21 2.71 7.78
C PRO A 115 21.91 2.41 8.54
N VAL A 116 20.81 2.29 7.80
CA VAL A 116 19.52 1.83 8.32
C VAL A 116 19.62 0.34 8.69
N GLN A 117 19.03 -0.03 9.83
CA GLN A 117 18.97 -1.41 10.28
C GLN A 117 17.60 -2.00 9.91
N PHE A 118 17.49 -2.63 8.73
CA PHE A 118 16.26 -3.23 8.24
C PHE A 118 15.89 -4.49 9.01
N GLN A 119 14.61 -4.59 9.37
CA GLN A 119 13.99 -5.75 9.98
C GLN A 119 12.80 -6.17 9.12
N TYR A 120 12.84 -7.39 8.59
CA TYR A 120 11.84 -7.91 7.67
C TYR A 120 10.83 -8.78 8.39
N TYR A 121 9.54 -8.52 8.12
CA TYR A 121 8.43 -9.31 8.63
C TYR A 121 7.46 -9.60 7.50
N THR A 122 6.66 -10.65 7.64
CA THR A 122 5.73 -11.12 6.60
C THR A 122 4.27 -10.84 6.90
N ASN A 123 3.94 -10.47 8.13
CA ASN A 123 2.57 -10.17 8.53
C ASN A 123 2.48 -8.92 9.41
N THR A 124 1.30 -8.30 9.40
CA THR A 124 1.04 -7.03 10.09
C THR A 124 1.17 -7.13 11.62
N ALA A 125 0.78 -8.26 12.22
CA ALA A 125 0.86 -8.44 13.66
C ALA A 125 2.30 -8.40 14.17
N ASP A 126 3.24 -9.01 13.44
CA ASP A 126 4.65 -9.04 13.82
C ASP A 126 5.31 -7.66 13.71
N TYR A 127 4.92 -6.84 12.71
CA TYR A 127 5.37 -5.44 12.62
C TYR A 127 5.01 -4.67 13.90
N TYR A 128 3.74 -4.74 14.30
CA TYR A 128 3.27 -3.97 15.44
C TYR A 128 3.81 -4.49 16.77
N LEU A 129 3.93 -5.81 16.92
CA LEU A 129 4.58 -6.40 18.09
C LEU A 129 6.06 -5.95 18.21
N ALA A 130 6.78 -5.89 17.09
CA ALA A 130 8.15 -5.41 17.07
C ALA A 130 8.25 -3.92 17.41
N LEU A 131 7.31 -3.10 16.92
CA LEU A 131 7.24 -1.67 17.22
C LEU A 131 6.89 -1.43 18.69
N GLN A 132 5.87 -2.08 19.23
CA GLN A 132 5.43 -1.95 20.62
C GLN A 132 6.50 -2.40 21.62
N SER A 133 7.20 -3.51 21.32
CA SER A 133 8.29 -4.02 22.19
C SER A 133 9.59 -3.21 22.09
N GLY A 134 9.68 -2.21 21.19
CA GLY A 134 10.90 -1.44 20.96
C GLY A 134 11.99 -2.23 20.23
N ARG A 135 11.67 -3.38 19.66
CA ARG A 135 12.59 -4.14 18.80
C ARG A 135 12.93 -3.38 17.54
N VAL A 136 11.96 -2.59 17.02
CA VAL A 136 12.16 -1.61 15.95
C VAL A 136 11.74 -0.22 16.42
N ASP A 137 12.30 0.82 15.77
CA ASP A 137 12.00 2.22 16.07
C ASP A 137 10.84 2.74 15.22
N ILE A 138 10.77 2.28 13.96
CA ILE A 138 9.84 2.75 12.94
C ILE A 138 9.27 1.54 12.19
N TYR A 139 7.96 1.54 11.95
CA TYR A 139 7.32 0.71 10.94
C TYR A 139 7.04 1.56 9.70
N VAL A 140 7.30 1.00 8.51
CA VAL A 140 7.04 1.65 7.23
C VAL A 140 6.13 0.76 6.40
N GLY A 141 4.96 1.28 6.07
CA GLY A 141 3.95 0.53 5.36
C GLY A 141 2.91 1.42 4.65
N PRO A 142 1.88 0.80 4.06
CA PRO A 142 0.79 1.53 3.44
C PRO A 142 0.08 2.46 4.41
N ASN A 143 -0.19 3.70 3.98
CA ASN A 143 -0.88 4.69 4.82
C ASN A 143 -2.23 4.18 5.36
N PRO A 144 -3.09 3.48 4.60
CA PRO A 144 -4.35 2.97 5.14
C PRO A 144 -4.18 2.05 6.35
N THR A 145 -3.16 1.19 6.32
CA THR A 145 -2.85 0.27 7.42
C THR A 145 -2.38 1.03 8.66
N ALA A 146 -1.44 1.96 8.50
CA ALA A 146 -0.91 2.76 9.59
C ALA A 146 -1.98 3.70 10.19
N ALA A 147 -2.80 4.35 9.34
CA ALA A 147 -3.88 5.23 9.79
C ALA A 147 -4.94 4.46 10.59
N TYR A 148 -5.36 3.29 10.10
CA TYR A 148 -6.29 2.45 10.84
C TYR A 148 -5.71 1.97 12.18
N HIS A 149 -4.48 1.45 12.18
CA HIS A 149 -3.84 0.95 13.38
C HIS A 149 -3.69 2.05 14.44
N SER A 150 -3.12 3.19 14.08
CA SER A 150 -2.93 4.30 15.04
C SER A 150 -4.25 4.85 15.60
N ALA A 151 -5.33 4.81 14.81
CA ALA A 151 -6.66 5.24 15.28
C ALA A 151 -7.30 4.24 16.23
N VAL A 152 -7.09 2.92 16.03
CA VAL A 152 -7.74 1.87 16.82
C VAL A 152 -6.92 1.52 18.09
N SER A 153 -5.61 1.36 17.97
CA SER A 153 -4.74 0.98 19.09
C SER A 153 -4.46 2.16 20.04
N GLY A 154 -4.31 3.37 19.46
CA GLY A 154 -3.98 4.57 20.22
C GLY A 154 -2.58 4.59 20.85
N ASP A 155 -1.75 3.58 20.62
CA ASP A 155 -0.39 3.40 21.14
C ASP A 155 0.71 3.77 20.16
N THR A 156 0.34 4.09 18.91
CA THR A 156 1.23 4.54 17.86
C THR A 156 0.78 5.88 17.27
N LYS A 157 1.62 6.47 16.41
CA LYS A 157 1.33 7.67 15.62
C LYS A 157 2.11 7.67 14.32
N ILE A 158 1.53 8.29 13.29
CA ILE A 158 2.20 8.58 12.02
C ILE A 158 3.07 9.84 12.19
N VAL A 159 4.34 9.77 11.79
CA VAL A 159 5.33 10.85 11.95
C VAL A 159 5.94 11.32 10.63
N GLY A 160 5.48 10.78 9.53
CA GLY A 160 5.86 11.18 8.18
C GLY A 160 5.10 10.39 7.15
N GLN A 161 4.98 10.96 5.97
CA GLN A 161 4.36 10.33 4.80
C GLN A 161 5.17 10.72 3.56
N VAL A 162 5.27 9.79 2.62
CA VAL A 162 5.89 10.01 1.30
C VAL A 162 5.05 9.33 0.22
N SER A 163 5.22 9.76 -1.03
CA SER A 163 4.62 9.05 -2.16
C SER A 163 5.19 7.62 -2.27
N GLY A 164 4.35 6.65 -2.59
CA GLY A 164 4.75 5.27 -2.87
C GLY A 164 5.68 5.11 -4.07
N GLY A 165 5.75 6.11 -4.94
CA GLY A 165 6.73 6.22 -6.03
C GLY A 165 8.03 6.93 -5.65
N GLY A 166 8.15 7.41 -4.40
CA GLY A 166 9.27 8.26 -3.97
C GLY A 166 9.09 9.68 -4.46
N GLU A 167 9.92 10.14 -5.41
CA GLU A 167 9.84 11.50 -5.99
C GLU A 167 8.68 11.66 -6.99
N ILE A 168 8.14 10.55 -7.50
CA ILE A 168 7.04 10.52 -8.48
C ILE A 168 5.77 10.03 -7.76
N ALA A 169 4.62 10.60 -8.13
CA ALA A 169 3.35 10.10 -7.65
C ALA A 169 3.13 8.66 -8.18
N ALA A 170 2.82 7.74 -7.28
CA ALA A 170 2.47 6.38 -7.64
C ALA A 170 0.98 6.12 -7.42
N GLN A 171 0.46 5.09 -8.07
CA GLN A 171 -0.95 4.71 -8.04
C GLN A 171 -1.11 3.33 -7.42
N ILE A 172 -2.18 3.16 -6.67
CA ILE A 172 -2.66 1.87 -6.19
C ILE A 172 -3.72 1.36 -7.15
N ALA A 173 -3.65 0.08 -7.50
CA ALA A 173 -4.50 -0.52 -8.51
C ALA A 173 -4.97 -1.94 -8.17
N GLY A 174 -6.13 -2.31 -8.71
CA GLY A 174 -6.52 -3.70 -8.89
C GLY A 174 -5.63 -4.33 -9.97
N MET A 175 -5.00 -5.46 -9.64
CA MET A 175 -4.05 -6.16 -10.48
C MET A 175 -4.69 -7.40 -11.09
N THR A 176 -4.65 -7.53 -12.41
CA THR A 176 -5.09 -8.71 -13.14
C THR A 176 -3.94 -9.35 -13.90
N LYS A 177 -4.08 -10.61 -14.28
CA LYS A 177 -3.13 -11.25 -15.18
C LYS A 177 -3.08 -10.49 -16.51
N LYS A 178 -1.88 -10.22 -17.01
CA LYS A 178 -1.70 -9.50 -18.27
C LYS A 178 -2.42 -10.18 -19.42
N GLY A 179 -3.18 -9.40 -20.17
CA GLY A 179 -3.92 -9.89 -21.33
C GLY A 179 -5.14 -10.77 -21.01
N SER A 180 -5.57 -10.84 -19.75
CA SER A 180 -6.77 -11.59 -19.34
C SER A 180 -8.09 -10.98 -19.82
N GLY A 181 -8.07 -9.71 -20.25
CA GLY A 181 -9.26 -8.96 -20.64
C GLY A 181 -10.09 -8.40 -19.47
N LEU A 182 -9.70 -8.66 -18.22
CA LEU A 182 -10.45 -8.24 -17.02
C LEU A 182 -10.19 -6.78 -16.62
N VAL A 183 -9.04 -6.23 -16.95
CA VAL A 183 -8.62 -4.91 -16.46
C VAL A 183 -9.54 -3.80 -16.95
N GLN A 184 -9.98 -3.82 -18.21
CA GLN A 184 -10.84 -2.78 -18.77
C GLN A 184 -12.23 -2.76 -18.12
N PRO A 185 -12.96 -3.90 -17.98
CA PRO A 185 -14.19 -3.93 -17.21
C PRO A 185 -14.06 -3.42 -15.77
N VAL A 186 -12.95 -3.73 -15.10
CA VAL A 186 -12.66 -3.22 -13.73
C VAL A 186 -12.47 -1.71 -13.73
N ALA A 187 -11.71 -1.16 -14.68
CA ALA A 187 -11.52 0.29 -14.80
C ALA A 187 -12.84 1.01 -15.12
N ASP A 188 -13.67 0.44 -15.98
CA ASP A 188 -15.00 0.99 -16.35
C ASP A 188 -15.92 1.00 -15.13
N ALA A 189 -15.97 -0.09 -14.34
CA ALA A 189 -16.72 -0.17 -13.10
C ALA A 189 -16.26 0.86 -12.06
N LEU A 190 -14.94 1.02 -11.89
CA LEU A 190 -14.37 2.05 -11.02
C LEU A 190 -14.75 3.46 -11.46
N ASN A 191 -14.73 3.74 -12.76
CA ASN A 191 -15.15 5.04 -13.30
C ASN A 191 -16.65 5.32 -13.09
N GLU A 192 -17.51 4.31 -13.20
CA GLU A 192 -18.91 4.43 -12.84
C GLU A 192 -19.08 4.76 -11.34
N LEU A 193 -18.34 4.08 -10.47
CA LEU A 193 -18.35 4.30 -9.02
C LEU A 193 -17.82 5.69 -8.64
N ILE A 194 -16.81 6.20 -9.34
CA ILE A 194 -16.30 7.57 -9.19
C ILE A 194 -17.40 8.56 -9.57
N LYS A 195 -18.04 8.37 -10.71
CA LYS A 195 -19.09 9.25 -11.23
C LYS A 195 -20.33 9.30 -10.34
N ASN A 196 -20.78 8.17 -9.78
CA ASN A 196 -21.98 8.09 -8.95
C ASN A 196 -21.74 8.40 -7.46
N GLY A 197 -20.50 8.67 -7.05
CA GLY A 197 -20.10 9.07 -5.69
C GLY A 197 -19.83 7.92 -4.71
N LYS A 198 -20.19 6.68 -5.00
CA LYS A 198 -20.01 5.53 -4.10
C LYS A 198 -18.53 5.28 -3.76
N TYR A 199 -17.65 5.50 -4.73
CA TYR A 199 -16.20 5.44 -4.52
C TYR A 199 -15.74 6.47 -3.47
N ALA A 200 -16.19 7.72 -3.56
CA ALA A 200 -15.84 8.77 -2.60
C ALA A 200 -16.36 8.46 -1.19
N GLU A 201 -17.55 7.85 -1.06
CA GLU A 201 -18.11 7.41 0.22
C GLU A 201 -17.21 6.36 0.90
N VAL A 202 -16.68 5.39 0.13
CA VAL A 202 -15.76 4.39 0.66
C VAL A 202 -14.46 5.04 1.13
N LEU A 203 -13.84 5.90 0.33
CA LEU A 203 -12.62 6.59 0.74
C LEU A 203 -12.82 7.46 1.99
N ALA A 204 -13.93 8.19 2.06
CA ALA A 204 -14.26 9.00 3.24
C ALA A 204 -14.43 8.14 4.51
N ARG A 205 -15.09 6.98 4.42
CA ARG A 205 -15.25 6.04 5.53
C ARG A 205 -13.91 5.61 6.13
N TRP A 206 -12.88 5.48 5.31
CA TRP A 206 -11.55 5.05 5.72
C TRP A 206 -10.54 6.20 5.90
N ASN A 207 -11.00 7.47 5.90
CA ASN A 207 -10.16 8.68 5.99
C ASN A 207 -9.09 8.78 4.88
N LEU A 208 -9.43 8.34 3.67
CA LEU A 208 -8.54 8.29 2.51
C LEU A 208 -8.99 9.23 1.37
N ALA A 209 -9.87 10.20 1.65
CA ALA A 209 -10.37 11.13 0.64
C ALA A 209 -9.25 11.90 -0.10
N ASN A 210 -8.12 12.14 0.56
CA ASN A 210 -6.94 12.78 -0.02
C ASN A 210 -6.14 11.87 -0.98
N GLU A 211 -6.45 10.58 -1.01
CA GLU A 211 -5.84 9.61 -1.92
C GLU A 211 -6.72 9.31 -3.14
N ALA A 212 -7.85 10.03 -3.28
CA ALA A 212 -8.76 9.85 -4.39
C ALA A 212 -8.11 10.16 -5.75
N VAL A 213 -8.48 9.38 -6.76
CA VAL A 213 -8.13 9.64 -8.16
C VAL A 213 -9.35 10.19 -8.91
N PRO A 214 -9.15 11.07 -9.89
CA PRO A 214 -10.26 11.64 -10.66
C PRO A 214 -10.86 10.64 -11.65
N ALA A 215 -10.12 9.63 -12.04
CA ALA A 215 -10.54 8.54 -12.93
C ALA A 215 -9.67 7.31 -12.72
N SER A 216 -10.24 6.12 -12.98
CA SER A 216 -9.49 4.89 -13.14
C SER A 216 -8.93 4.80 -14.56
N VAL A 217 -7.64 4.52 -14.66
CA VAL A 217 -6.90 4.39 -15.92
C VAL A 217 -6.26 3.01 -15.94
N VAL A 218 -6.22 2.39 -17.11
CA VAL A 218 -5.54 1.12 -17.31
C VAL A 218 -4.04 1.38 -17.49
N ASN A 219 -3.21 0.67 -16.69
CA ASN A 219 -1.74 0.76 -16.71
C ASN A 219 -1.21 2.21 -16.59
N PRO A 220 -1.65 2.97 -15.58
CA PRO A 220 -1.30 4.37 -15.41
C PRO A 220 0.19 4.61 -15.26
#